data_061051b9dc8280f9da10244e587715eb
#
_entry.id   061051b9dc8280f9da10244e587715eb
#
_cell.length_a   1.000
_cell.length_b   1.000
_cell.length_c   1.000
_cell.angle_alpha   90.00
_cell.angle_beta   90.00
_cell.angle_gamma   90.00
#
_symmetry.space_group_name_H-M   'P 1'
#
loop_
_entity.id
_entity.type
_entity.pdbx_description
1 polymer ?
#
loop_
_entity_poly.entity_id
_entity_poly.type
_entity_poly.pdbx_seq_one_letter_code
_entity_poly.pdbx_strand_id
1 'polypeptide(L)'
;MNKGYPYWLSKQMLSGVRRFDIDAFLVALEGWRRGLSLKFYYDPSTVTDLKIIGYNQIGKAFSLSSGDKTHYFYRTRGDKVSNEATNIGTDKARAKEYLMKANVPTPGGFTFNKSMDIDSVVNKALKLGFPLVLKPTLGSLGKGVVTDINTEKYLRESISYCYSEFDYEEFIIERHVEGEDVRVYVIKDEVVGAIKRTSANVTGDGKLTLDELIDHKNEQRRLNPQTSTRLIKKDTGLTNFLTRHNLTLDYIPEKGKTVYLKGQSNISSGGDSVDTTDELSHDVKKTAIQAVKEIPGLNHAGVDLIVNNENAYIIEINSTAGISLHTFPVHGKPRNIAKDIIDYYFPETKGKGDNSTKIYFDYKNILELLRSNSVKQLEVSDAPVGELYAKRYVISGKVQKVGYRRWIRKQAIENGLHGYTRNLNNGKVVVVVAAVEKDKVNNFKRTCYEGPERAEVTNVKEYLWDKQIRVGFEIRKQKKKF
;
A
#
# COMPACT_ATOMS: atom_id res chain seq x y z
N MET A 1 -19.04 7.37 8.62
CA MET A 1 -17.63 7.37 8.20
C MET A 1 -17.23 5.95 7.83
N ASN A 2 -16.54 5.72 6.71
CA ASN A 2 -16.01 4.41 6.34
C ASN A 2 -14.90 4.03 7.34
N LYS A 3 -15.20 3.19 8.32
CA LYS A 3 -14.19 2.71 9.29
C LYS A 3 -13.01 2.12 8.52
N GLY A 4 -11.80 2.65 8.70
CA GLY A 4 -10.55 2.16 8.12
C GLY A 4 -10.14 2.76 6.75
N TYR A 5 -10.83 3.80 6.26
CA TYR A 5 -10.47 4.49 5.00
C TYR A 5 -10.29 5.99 5.22
N PRO A 6 -9.23 6.60 4.69
CA PRO A 6 -9.10 8.05 4.67
C PRO A 6 -10.17 8.69 3.76
N TYR A 7 -10.46 9.97 3.95
CA TYR A 7 -11.54 10.66 3.25
C TYR A 7 -11.39 10.68 1.70
N TRP A 8 -10.16 10.59 1.21
CA TRP A 8 -9.86 10.56 -0.25
C TRP A 8 -9.97 9.18 -0.89
N LEU A 9 -10.22 8.13 -0.11
CA LEU A 9 -10.37 6.75 -0.57
C LEU A 9 -11.66 6.11 -0.08
N SER A 10 -12.05 5.01 -0.72
CA SER A 10 -13.20 4.21 -0.27
C SER A 10 -13.02 2.73 -0.61
N LYS A 11 -13.81 1.90 0.06
CA LYS A 11 -13.87 0.45 -0.23
C LYS A 11 -14.20 0.16 -1.70
N GLN A 12 -15.00 1.01 -2.35
CA GLN A 12 -15.40 0.83 -3.75
C GLN A 12 -14.21 1.04 -4.70
N MET A 13 -13.36 2.05 -4.45
CA MET A 13 -12.16 2.33 -5.25
C MET A 13 -11.15 1.20 -5.19
N LEU A 14 -11.00 0.57 -4.02
CA LEU A 14 -10.06 -0.53 -3.76
C LEU A 14 -10.66 -1.92 -3.99
N SER A 15 -11.85 -2.00 -4.61
CA SER A 15 -12.47 -3.29 -4.88
C SER A 15 -11.62 -4.12 -5.85
N GLY A 16 -11.11 -5.26 -5.37
CA GLY A 16 -10.23 -6.14 -6.15
C GLY A 16 -8.75 -5.75 -6.16
N VAL A 17 -8.37 -4.65 -5.50
CA VAL A 17 -6.99 -4.20 -5.33
C VAL A 17 -6.43 -4.73 -4.02
N ARG A 18 -5.29 -5.41 -4.05
CA ARG A 18 -4.74 -6.09 -2.88
C ARG A 18 -3.21 -5.99 -2.82
N ARG A 19 -2.66 -6.02 -1.62
CA ARG A 19 -1.21 -6.09 -1.38
C ARG A 19 -0.44 -4.98 -2.13
N PHE A 20 0.56 -5.36 -2.90
CA PHE A 20 1.42 -4.43 -3.66
C PHE A 20 0.72 -3.73 -4.83
N ASP A 21 -0.46 -4.22 -5.26
CA ASP A 21 -1.27 -3.53 -6.27
C ASP A 21 -1.85 -2.22 -5.70
N ILE A 22 -2.03 -2.15 -4.36
CA ILE A 22 -2.50 -0.94 -3.67
C ILE A 22 -1.50 0.21 -3.87
N ASP A 23 -0.21 -0.04 -3.75
CA ASP A 23 0.83 0.99 -3.87
C ASP A 23 0.83 1.62 -5.26
N ALA A 24 0.79 0.81 -6.32
CA ALA A 24 0.71 1.29 -7.70
C ALA A 24 -0.60 2.06 -7.95
N PHE A 25 -1.72 1.54 -7.47
CA PHE A 25 -3.01 2.20 -7.59
C PHE A 25 -3.03 3.58 -6.93
N LEU A 26 -2.47 3.72 -5.72
CA LEU A 26 -2.47 4.98 -4.99
C LEU A 26 -1.70 6.08 -5.73
N VAL A 27 -0.49 5.77 -6.22
CA VAL A 27 0.34 6.73 -6.97
C VAL A 27 -0.31 7.07 -8.32
N ALA A 28 -0.78 6.07 -9.06
CA ALA A 28 -1.46 6.28 -10.33
C ALA A 28 -2.75 7.10 -10.16
N LEU A 29 -3.57 6.80 -9.12
CA LEU A 29 -4.81 7.51 -8.84
C LEU A 29 -4.57 8.98 -8.49
N GLU A 30 -3.55 9.25 -7.68
CA GLU A 30 -3.20 10.61 -7.29
C GLU A 30 -2.80 11.45 -8.52
N GLY A 31 -1.86 10.95 -9.35
CA GLY A 31 -1.42 11.66 -10.55
C GLY A 31 -2.55 11.85 -11.56
N TRP A 32 -3.34 10.81 -11.79
CA TRP A 32 -4.48 10.86 -12.71
C TRP A 32 -5.54 11.88 -12.25
N ARG A 33 -5.85 11.96 -10.97
CA ARG A 33 -6.79 12.96 -10.41
C ARG A 33 -6.32 14.40 -10.60
N ARG A 34 -5.02 14.62 -10.76
CA ARG A 34 -4.43 15.93 -11.05
C ARG A 34 -4.45 16.31 -12.53
N GLY A 35 -5.05 15.47 -13.37
CA GLY A 35 -5.16 15.66 -14.82
C GLY A 35 -3.95 15.17 -15.60
N LEU A 36 -3.09 14.33 -15.00
CA LEU A 36 -2.03 13.68 -15.73
C LEU A 36 -2.59 12.52 -16.55
N SER A 37 -2.15 12.38 -17.80
CA SER A 37 -2.48 11.23 -18.64
C SER A 37 -1.83 9.98 -18.08
N LEU A 38 -2.62 8.90 -17.91
CA LEU A 38 -2.21 7.66 -17.23
C LEU A 38 -2.23 6.49 -18.21
N LYS A 39 -1.09 5.78 -18.33
CA LYS A 39 -0.98 4.53 -19.10
C LYS A 39 -0.40 3.42 -18.23
N PHE A 40 -0.98 2.22 -18.34
CA PHE A 40 -0.46 0.99 -17.73
C PHE A 40 0.17 0.10 -18.79
N TYR A 41 1.20 -0.67 -18.41
CA TYR A 41 1.96 -1.53 -19.31
C TYR A 41 1.96 -2.98 -18.84
N TYR A 42 1.85 -3.90 -19.80
CA TYR A 42 2.05 -5.33 -19.57
C TYR A 42 3.52 -5.62 -19.33
N ASP A 43 4.37 -5.14 -20.24
CA ASP A 43 5.83 -5.25 -20.16
C ASP A 43 6.44 -3.84 -20.14
N PRO A 44 6.95 -3.39 -18.99
CA PRO A 44 7.54 -2.06 -18.87
C PRO A 44 8.89 -1.94 -19.58
N SER A 45 9.60 -3.04 -19.87
CA SER A 45 10.91 -3.01 -20.54
C SER A 45 10.83 -2.45 -21.97
N THR A 46 9.62 -2.43 -22.55
CA THR A 46 9.40 -1.87 -23.90
C THR A 46 9.35 -0.34 -23.94
N VAL A 47 9.24 0.31 -22.78
CA VAL A 47 9.02 1.77 -22.68
C VAL A 47 9.95 2.47 -21.69
N THR A 48 10.64 1.72 -20.84
CA THR A 48 11.56 2.25 -19.81
C THR A 48 12.63 1.22 -19.47
N ASP A 49 13.79 1.70 -19.02
CA ASP A 49 14.89 0.89 -18.49
C ASP A 49 14.80 0.66 -16.98
N LEU A 50 13.71 1.08 -16.33
CA LEU A 50 13.53 0.90 -14.90
C LEU A 50 13.72 -0.56 -14.48
N LYS A 51 14.73 -0.82 -13.65
CA LYS A 51 14.93 -2.13 -13.04
C LYS A 51 13.75 -2.49 -12.16
N ILE A 52 13.12 -3.61 -12.48
CA ILE A 52 11.96 -4.11 -11.73
C ILE A 52 12.42 -5.13 -10.70
N ILE A 53 12.01 -4.92 -9.46
CA ILE A 53 12.30 -5.81 -8.34
C ILE A 53 11.03 -6.55 -7.92
N GLY A 54 11.13 -7.87 -7.76
CA GLY A 54 10.06 -8.72 -7.24
C GLY A 54 9.27 -9.47 -8.31
N TYR A 55 8.38 -10.34 -7.83
CA TYR A 55 7.56 -11.20 -8.65
C TYR A 55 6.22 -10.57 -9.02
N ASN A 56 5.62 -11.05 -10.13
CA ASN A 56 4.31 -10.64 -10.61
C ASN A 56 4.18 -9.13 -10.86
N GLN A 57 4.76 -8.71 -11.98
CA GLN A 57 4.96 -7.30 -12.35
C GLN A 57 3.74 -6.66 -13.02
N ILE A 58 2.80 -7.46 -13.52
CA ILE A 58 1.70 -7.02 -14.36
C ILE A 58 0.79 -6.03 -13.62
N GLY A 59 0.54 -4.89 -14.25
CA GLY A 59 -0.31 -3.82 -13.74
C GLY A 59 0.32 -2.92 -12.68
N LYS A 60 1.61 -3.12 -12.34
CA LYS A 60 2.34 -2.29 -11.38
C LYS A 60 3.21 -1.23 -12.05
N ALA A 61 3.45 -1.39 -13.36
CA ALA A 61 4.17 -0.44 -14.18
C ALA A 61 3.19 0.48 -14.91
N PHE A 62 3.42 1.78 -14.80
CA PHE A 62 2.59 2.81 -15.42
C PHE A 62 3.41 4.06 -15.72
N SER A 63 2.89 4.92 -16.61
CA SER A 63 3.41 6.27 -16.79
C SER A 63 2.35 7.32 -16.47
N LEU A 64 2.85 8.46 -16.04
CA LEU A 64 2.07 9.69 -15.89
C LEU A 64 2.70 10.78 -16.75
N SER A 65 1.87 11.52 -17.49
CA SER A 65 2.35 12.54 -18.45
C SER A 65 1.62 13.86 -18.28
N SER A 66 2.37 14.97 -18.42
CA SER A 66 1.87 16.34 -18.45
C SER A 66 2.55 17.08 -19.63
N GLY A 67 1.83 17.31 -20.72
CA GLY A 67 2.45 17.81 -21.96
C GLY A 67 3.56 16.87 -22.43
N ASP A 68 4.74 17.41 -22.69
CA ASP A 68 5.91 16.66 -23.18
C ASP A 68 6.67 15.90 -22.06
N LYS A 69 6.30 16.13 -20.81
CA LYS A 69 6.95 15.51 -19.66
C LYS A 69 6.27 14.21 -19.27
N THR A 70 7.00 13.11 -19.35
CA THR A 70 6.53 11.77 -18.94
C THR A 70 7.46 11.20 -17.88
N HIS A 71 6.87 10.66 -16.82
CA HIS A 71 7.58 9.86 -15.81
C HIS A 71 7.01 8.45 -15.76
N TYR A 72 7.91 7.47 -15.67
CA TYR A 72 7.59 6.05 -15.56
C TYR A 72 7.72 5.59 -14.12
N PHE A 73 6.80 4.73 -13.72
CA PHE A 73 6.72 4.23 -12.34
C PHE A 73 6.60 2.71 -12.33
N TYR A 74 7.23 2.12 -11.34
CA TYR A 74 6.94 0.75 -10.90
C TYR A 74 6.55 0.78 -9.42
N ARG A 75 5.27 0.58 -9.11
CA ARG A 75 4.67 0.79 -7.79
C ARG A 75 4.88 2.23 -7.31
N THR A 76 5.70 2.41 -6.27
CA THR A 76 6.04 3.73 -5.70
C THR A 76 7.29 4.34 -6.30
N ARG A 77 8.16 3.54 -6.87
CA ARG A 77 9.40 3.99 -7.48
C ARG A 77 9.14 4.60 -8.85
N GLY A 78 9.61 5.81 -9.09
CA GLY A 78 9.65 6.42 -10.41
C GLY A 78 11.06 6.54 -10.96
N ASP A 79 11.19 6.98 -12.22
CA ASP A 79 12.43 7.06 -12.98
C ASP A 79 13.47 8.07 -12.44
N LYS A 80 13.09 8.96 -11.52
CA LYS A 80 14.05 9.79 -10.80
C LYS A 80 14.85 9.02 -9.74
N VAL A 81 14.51 7.76 -9.45
CA VAL A 81 15.31 6.85 -8.62
C VAL A 81 16.08 5.92 -9.55
N SER A 82 17.40 6.05 -9.58
CA SER A 82 18.26 5.32 -10.51
C SER A 82 18.24 3.80 -10.30
N ASN A 83 18.61 3.04 -11.34
CA ASN A 83 18.77 1.60 -11.23
C ASN A 83 19.91 1.23 -10.27
N GLU A 84 20.99 2.05 -10.24
CA GLU A 84 22.11 1.84 -9.34
C GLU A 84 21.70 2.06 -7.87
N ALA A 85 20.92 3.12 -7.57
CA ALA A 85 20.34 3.31 -6.24
C ALA A 85 19.51 2.11 -5.78
N THR A 86 18.78 1.51 -6.73
CA THR A 86 17.98 0.33 -6.48
C THR A 86 18.83 -0.91 -6.21
N ASN A 87 19.95 -1.08 -6.95
CA ASN A 87 20.92 -2.15 -6.70
C ASN A 87 21.52 -2.04 -5.31
N ILE A 88 21.99 -0.84 -4.95
CA ILE A 88 22.55 -0.57 -3.63
C ILE A 88 21.53 -0.85 -2.53
N GLY A 89 20.31 -0.32 -2.65
CA GLY A 89 19.27 -0.52 -1.62
C GLY A 89 18.78 -1.98 -1.49
N THR A 90 18.92 -2.80 -2.54
CA THR A 90 18.54 -4.21 -2.48
C THR A 90 19.60 -5.07 -1.78
N ASP A 91 20.85 -4.64 -1.82
CA ASP A 91 21.99 -5.29 -1.19
C ASP A 91 22.32 -4.63 0.16
N LYS A 92 22.01 -5.33 1.25
CA LYS A 92 22.21 -4.81 2.60
C LYS A 92 23.68 -4.51 2.93
N ALA A 93 24.59 -5.29 2.36
CA ALA A 93 26.04 -5.08 2.57
C ALA A 93 26.50 -3.79 1.88
N ARG A 94 26.13 -3.63 0.61
CA ARG A 94 26.48 -2.41 -0.15
C ARG A 94 25.84 -1.16 0.46
N ALA A 95 24.55 -1.20 0.80
CA ALA A 95 23.88 -0.07 1.46
C ALA A 95 24.61 0.31 2.75
N LYS A 96 24.98 -0.68 3.56
CA LYS A 96 25.71 -0.48 4.80
C LYS A 96 27.08 0.18 4.59
N GLU A 97 27.82 -0.19 3.56
CA GLU A 97 29.11 0.45 3.23
C GLU A 97 28.96 1.95 2.96
N TYR A 98 27.94 2.37 2.19
CA TYR A 98 27.66 3.79 1.95
C TYR A 98 27.31 4.51 3.26
N LEU A 99 26.45 3.93 4.08
CA LEU A 99 26.04 4.51 5.36
C LEU A 99 27.22 4.66 6.33
N MET A 100 28.08 3.64 6.43
CA MET A 100 29.26 3.67 7.31
C MET A 100 30.28 4.72 6.86
N LYS A 101 30.55 4.84 5.55
CA LYS A 101 31.44 5.87 4.99
C LYS A 101 30.97 7.29 5.30
N ALA A 102 29.65 7.48 5.39
CA ALA A 102 29.01 8.75 5.70
C ALA A 102 28.77 8.96 7.20
N ASN A 103 29.23 8.06 8.07
CA ASN A 103 28.96 8.06 9.51
C ASN A 103 27.46 8.05 9.88
N VAL A 104 26.60 7.47 9.02
CA VAL A 104 25.20 7.25 9.34
C VAL A 104 25.08 6.01 10.22
N PRO A 105 24.43 6.09 11.39
CA PRO A 105 24.35 4.98 12.33
C PRO A 105 23.69 3.74 11.73
N THR A 106 24.38 2.60 11.81
CA THR A 106 23.91 1.28 11.41
C THR A 106 24.46 0.24 12.39
N PRO A 107 23.79 -0.91 12.64
CA PRO A 107 24.32 -1.91 13.58
C PRO A 107 25.73 -2.35 13.20
N GLY A 108 26.64 -2.42 14.17
CA GLY A 108 28.00 -2.94 13.96
C GLY A 108 27.95 -4.41 13.53
N GLY A 109 28.77 -4.80 12.55
CA GLY A 109 28.75 -6.18 12.05
C GLY A 109 29.70 -6.40 10.88
N PHE A 110 29.63 -7.58 10.27
CA PHE A 110 30.44 -7.96 9.12
C PHE A 110 29.70 -8.93 8.20
N THR A 111 30.11 -8.96 6.94
CA THR A 111 29.67 -9.95 5.95
C THR A 111 30.59 -11.16 5.90
N PHE A 112 30.03 -12.30 5.50
CA PHE A 112 30.77 -13.52 5.25
C PHE A 112 30.07 -14.36 4.16
N ASN A 113 30.88 -15.13 3.43
CA ASN A 113 30.39 -16.02 2.40
C ASN A 113 30.18 -17.44 2.95
N LYS A 114 29.23 -18.19 2.42
CA LYS A 114 28.90 -19.57 2.77
C LYS A 114 30.10 -20.52 2.69
N SER A 115 31.10 -20.22 1.85
CA SER A 115 32.32 -21.00 1.69
C SER A 115 33.34 -20.77 2.81
N MET A 116 33.16 -19.76 3.70
CA MET A 116 34.07 -19.51 4.81
C MET A 116 33.91 -20.56 5.89
N ASP A 117 35.02 -20.89 6.56
CA ASP A 117 35.02 -21.77 7.70
C ASP A 117 34.16 -21.22 8.85
N ILE A 118 33.25 -22.07 9.36
CA ILE A 118 32.29 -21.69 10.40
C ILE A 118 32.98 -21.23 11.68
N ASP A 119 34.08 -21.86 12.09
CA ASP A 119 34.79 -21.49 13.31
C ASP A 119 35.39 -20.09 13.18
N SER A 120 35.92 -19.75 12.02
CA SER A 120 36.41 -18.40 11.71
C SER A 120 35.30 -17.35 11.78
N VAL A 121 34.11 -17.67 11.24
CA VAL A 121 32.93 -16.79 11.30
C VAL A 121 32.46 -16.60 12.73
N VAL A 122 32.35 -17.69 13.50
CA VAL A 122 31.93 -17.66 14.91
C VAL A 122 32.91 -16.87 15.75
N ASN A 123 34.24 -17.12 15.63
CA ASN A 123 35.26 -16.39 16.36
C ASN A 123 35.22 -14.87 16.07
N LYS A 124 34.92 -14.47 14.84
CA LYS A 124 34.72 -13.06 14.48
C LYS A 124 33.44 -12.50 15.10
N ALA A 125 32.36 -13.27 15.11
CA ALA A 125 31.09 -12.88 15.69
C ALA A 125 31.14 -12.69 17.20
N LEU A 126 31.87 -13.55 17.93
CA LEU A 126 32.07 -13.45 19.37
C LEU A 126 32.71 -12.11 19.80
N LYS A 127 33.55 -11.52 18.93
CA LYS A 127 34.15 -10.19 19.18
C LYS A 127 33.13 -9.04 19.11
N LEU A 128 31.98 -9.24 18.45
CA LEU A 128 30.89 -8.25 18.44
C LEU A 128 30.12 -8.25 19.77
N GLY A 129 30.09 -9.36 20.50
CA GLY A 129 29.28 -9.56 21.70
C GLY A 129 27.81 -9.86 21.38
N PHE A 130 27.16 -10.60 22.27
CA PHE A 130 25.74 -10.93 22.18
C PHE A 130 24.84 -9.81 22.73
N PRO A 131 23.57 -9.72 22.31
CA PRO A 131 22.89 -10.56 21.31
C PRO A 131 23.24 -10.17 19.87
N LEU A 132 23.09 -11.12 18.93
CA LEU A 132 23.42 -10.95 17.52
C LEU A 132 22.18 -11.18 16.63
N VAL A 133 22.29 -10.71 15.38
CA VAL A 133 21.36 -10.95 14.27
C VAL A 133 22.12 -11.55 13.10
N LEU A 134 21.61 -12.65 12.54
CA LEU A 134 22.10 -13.25 11.29
C LEU A 134 21.06 -13.03 10.19
N LYS A 135 21.48 -12.54 9.03
CA LYS A 135 20.59 -12.31 7.88
C LYS A 135 21.33 -12.45 6.55
N PRO A 136 20.68 -12.86 5.46
CA PRO A 136 21.30 -12.81 4.13
C PRO A 136 21.48 -11.35 3.65
N THR A 137 22.52 -11.09 2.85
CA THR A 137 22.77 -9.79 2.22
C THR A 137 21.67 -9.43 1.23
N LEU A 138 21.20 -10.42 0.47
CA LEU A 138 20.08 -10.33 -0.45
C LEU A 138 18.86 -11.05 0.14
N GLY A 139 17.68 -10.52 -0.09
CA GLY A 139 16.44 -11.14 0.38
C GLY A 139 15.44 -10.14 0.90
N SER A 140 14.22 -10.59 1.12
CA SER A 140 13.11 -9.75 1.54
C SER A 140 12.15 -10.50 2.47
N LEU A 141 11.24 -9.75 3.14
CA LEU A 141 10.17 -10.28 3.99
C LEU A 141 10.68 -11.08 5.21
N GLY A 142 11.91 -10.86 5.64
CA GLY A 142 12.49 -11.52 6.81
C GLY A 142 12.89 -12.99 6.58
N LYS A 143 12.96 -13.46 5.35
CA LYS A 143 13.44 -14.82 5.06
C LYS A 143 14.92 -14.96 5.40
N GLY A 144 15.27 -15.99 6.15
CA GLY A 144 16.64 -16.25 6.59
C GLY A 144 17.16 -15.25 7.65
N VAL A 145 16.29 -14.47 8.27
CA VAL A 145 16.67 -13.57 9.38
C VAL A 145 16.44 -14.27 10.71
N VAL A 146 17.51 -14.43 11.48
CA VAL A 146 17.49 -14.94 12.85
C VAL A 146 17.92 -13.82 13.79
N THR A 147 17.09 -13.49 14.76
CA THR A 147 17.33 -12.44 15.79
C THR A 147 17.54 -13.06 17.16
N ASP A 148 17.95 -12.25 18.12
CA ASP A 148 18.09 -12.64 19.52
C ASP A 148 19.03 -13.84 19.74
N ILE A 149 20.10 -13.90 18.94
CA ILE A 149 21.14 -14.94 19.10
C ILE A 149 21.99 -14.57 20.31
N ASN A 150 21.78 -15.29 21.42
CA ASN A 150 22.35 -14.97 22.75
C ASN A 150 23.51 -15.89 23.16
N THR A 151 23.77 -16.95 22.41
CA THR A 151 24.81 -17.91 22.73
C THR A 151 25.57 -18.38 21.49
N GLU A 152 26.80 -18.80 21.66
CA GLU A 152 27.60 -19.41 20.59
C GLU A 152 26.91 -20.63 19.99
N LYS A 153 26.36 -21.50 20.81
CA LYS A 153 25.63 -22.69 20.37
C LYS A 153 24.49 -22.30 19.42
N TYR A 154 23.67 -21.32 19.83
CA TYR A 154 22.54 -20.87 19.00
C TYR A 154 23.01 -20.15 17.73
N LEU A 155 24.15 -19.47 17.75
CA LEU A 155 24.76 -18.89 16.57
C LEU A 155 25.14 -19.97 15.54
N ARG A 156 25.81 -21.03 15.98
CA ARG A 156 26.19 -22.17 15.11
C ARG A 156 24.96 -22.87 14.51
N GLU A 157 23.96 -23.13 15.35
CA GLU A 157 22.68 -23.69 14.90
C GLU A 157 21.99 -22.79 13.85
N SER A 158 22.00 -21.47 14.08
CA SER A 158 21.43 -20.47 13.17
C SER A 158 22.14 -20.40 11.81
N ILE A 159 23.48 -20.47 11.80
CA ILE A 159 24.28 -20.52 10.58
C ILE A 159 23.97 -21.79 9.81
N SER A 160 23.99 -22.95 10.48
CA SER A 160 23.68 -24.25 9.85
C SER A 160 22.27 -24.27 9.26
N TYR A 161 21.28 -23.76 10.00
CA TYR A 161 19.90 -23.62 9.54
C TYR A 161 19.81 -22.73 8.29
N CYS A 162 20.45 -21.57 8.30
CA CYS A 162 20.43 -20.67 7.13
C CYS A 162 21.09 -21.31 5.91
N TYR A 163 22.14 -22.12 6.09
CA TYR A 163 22.80 -22.79 5.00
C TYR A 163 22.00 -23.95 4.41
N SER A 164 21.22 -24.67 5.23
CA SER A 164 20.40 -25.80 4.77
C SER A 164 19.08 -25.36 4.11
N GLU A 165 18.43 -24.34 4.67
CA GLU A 165 17.07 -23.96 4.28
C GLU A 165 16.99 -22.89 3.19
N PHE A 166 18.11 -22.16 2.94
CA PHE A 166 18.10 -21.05 2.01
C PHE A 166 19.26 -21.10 1.02
N ASP A 167 18.97 -20.79 -0.22
CA ASP A 167 19.94 -20.69 -1.30
C ASP A 167 20.52 -19.28 -1.39
N TYR A 168 21.22 -18.85 -0.30
CA TYR A 168 21.95 -17.59 -0.23
C TYR A 168 23.46 -17.89 -0.09
N GLU A 169 24.30 -17.14 -0.80
CA GLU A 169 25.75 -17.28 -0.76
C GLU A 169 26.41 -16.38 0.27
N GLU A 170 25.80 -15.24 0.58
CA GLU A 170 26.41 -14.24 1.44
C GLU A 170 25.47 -13.79 2.54
N PHE A 171 26.02 -13.65 3.76
CA PHE A 171 25.30 -13.32 4.99
C PHE A 171 25.95 -12.16 5.72
N ILE A 172 25.18 -11.52 6.59
CA ILE A 172 25.65 -10.50 7.54
C ILE A 172 25.35 -10.99 8.96
N ILE A 173 26.35 -10.88 9.85
CA ILE A 173 26.16 -10.93 11.30
C ILE A 173 26.31 -9.53 11.84
N GLU A 174 25.34 -9.08 12.65
CA GLU A 174 25.30 -7.76 13.24
C GLU A 174 24.97 -7.83 14.73
N ARG A 175 25.37 -6.81 15.48
CA ARG A 175 24.83 -6.59 16.83
C ARG A 175 23.31 -6.41 16.76
N HIS A 176 22.60 -7.06 17.65
CA HIS A 176 21.20 -6.76 17.87
C HIS A 176 21.07 -5.39 18.52
N VAL A 177 20.26 -4.52 17.94
CA VAL A 177 19.92 -3.21 18.49
C VAL A 177 18.54 -3.29 19.07
N GLU A 178 18.41 -3.02 20.37
CA GLU A 178 17.11 -2.93 21.04
C GLU A 178 16.43 -1.61 20.70
N GLY A 179 15.12 -1.62 20.52
CA GLY A 179 14.34 -0.43 20.26
C GLY A 179 13.04 -0.69 19.47
N GLU A 180 12.42 0.38 19.07
CA GLU A 180 11.19 0.35 18.29
C GLU A 180 11.50 0.20 16.80
N ASP A 181 10.81 -0.72 16.14
CA ASP A 181 10.92 -0.95 14.70
C ASP A 181 10.05 0.08 13.96
N VAL A 182 10.70 1.02 13.27
CA VAL A 182 10.05 2.13 12.58
C VAL A 182 10.41 2.11 11.09
N ARG A 183 9.39 2.23 10.24
CA ARG A 183 9.55 2.50 8.80
C ARG A 183 9.26 3.96 8.52
N VAL A 184 10.23 4.67 7.98
CA VAL A 184 10.11 6.07 7.58
C VAL A 184 10.08 6.16 6.06
N TYR A 185 9.20 6.97 5.49
CA TYR A 185 9.23 7.29 4.06
C TYR A 185 9.83 8.68 3.87
N VAL A 186 10.93 8.73 3.14
CA VAL A 186 11.69 9.96 2.87
C VAL A 186 11.53 10.34 1.40
N ILE A 187 11.32 11.63 1.12
CA ILE A 187 11.40 12.22 -0.22
C ILE A 187 12.34 13.41 -0.13
N LYS A 188 13.51 13.32 -0.77
CA LYS A 188 14.60 14.32 -0.67
C LYS A 188 14.97 14.65 0.78
N ASP A 189 14.57 15.82 1.22
CA ASP A 189 14.93 16.42 2.51
C ASP A 189 13.81 16.31 3.55
N GLU A 190 12.75 15.55 3.26
CA GLU A 190 11.56 15.50 4.09
C GLU A 190 11.16 14.07 4.43
N VAL A 191 10.79 13.86 5.70
CA VAL A 191 10.08 12.66 6.17
C VAL A 191 8.58 12.91 5.99
N VAL A 192 7.97 12.25 5.00
CA VAL A 192 6.55 12.42 4.67
C VAL A 192 5.64 11.42 5.39
N GLY A 193 6.22 10.41 6.03
CA GLY A 193 5.49 9.47 6.87
C GLY A 193 6.38 8.55 7.67
N ALA A 194 5.93 8.18 8.87
CA ALA A 194 6.61 7.21 9.74
C ALA A 194 5.59 6.25 10.36
N ILE A 195 5.90 4.97 10.36
CA ILE A 195 5.08 3.89 10.91
C ILE A 195 5.92 3.06 11.88
N LYS A 196 5.50 3.02 13.15
CA LYS A 196 5.98 2.03 14.10
C LYS A 196 5.30 0.69 13.81
N ARG A 197 6.11 -0.36 13.69
CA ARG A 197 5.63 -1.73 13.52
C ARG A 197 5.64 -2.43 14.88
N THR A 198 4.51 -2.99 15.27
CA THR A 198 4.41 -3.78 16.51
C THR A 198 4.13 -5.23 16.17
N SER A 199 4.61 -6.13 17.01
CA SER A 199 4.31 -7.56 16.90
C SER A 199 2.81 -7.82 16.99
N ALA A 200 2.35 -8.95 16.46
CA ALA A 200 0.97 -9.38 16.62
C ALA A 200 0.59 -9.37 18.10
N ASN A 201 -0.51 -8.71 18.42
CA ASN A 201 -0.95 -8.50 19.80
C ASN A 201 -2.48 -8.42 19.88
N VAL A 202 -3.00 -8.58 21.10
CA VAL A 202 -4.39 -8.26 21.45
C VAL A 202 -4.40 -7.48 22.76
N THR A 203 -5.45 -6.68 22.98
CA THR A 203 -5.65 -5.97 24.25
C THR A 203 -6.79 -6.62 25.01
N GLY A 204 -6.55 -7.01 26.24
CA GLY A 204 -7.53 -7.60 27.13
C GLY A 204 -8.70 -6.66 27.43
N ASP A 205 -9.87 -7.22 27.59
CA ASP A 205 -11.08 -6.54 28.06
C ASP A 205 -11.56 -7.04 29.44
N GLY A 206 -10.85 -8.01 30.01
CA GLY A 206 -11.16 -8.65 31.29
C GLY A 206 -12.30 -9.67 31.22
N LYS A 207 -12.72 -10.08 30.01
CA LYS A 207 -13.88 -10.97 29.82
C LYS A 207 -13.63 -12.07 28.79
N LEU A 208 -13.06 -11.70 27.64
CA LEU A 208 -12.81 -12.61 26.52
C LEU A 208 -11.48 -13.31 26.65
N THR A 209 -11.42 -14.54 26.19
CA THR A 209 -10.20 -15.34 26.07
C THR A 209 -9.27 -14.76 24.99
N LEU A 210 -8.00 -15.15 24.98
CA LEU A 210 -7.08 -14.81 23.88
C LEU A 210 -7.60 -15.29 22.54
N ASP A 211 -8.23 -16.47 22.48
CA ASP A 211 -8.83 -17.03 21.28
C ASP A 211 -9.90 -16.10 20.69
N GLU A 212 -10.85 -15.67 21.51
CA GLU A 212 -11.93 -14.77 21.12
C GLU A 212 -11.42 -13.37 20.75
N LEU A 213 -10.45 -12.82 21.50
CA LEU A 213 -9.83 -11.53 21.22
C LEU A 213 -9.09 -11.54 19.87
N ILE A 214 -8.42 -12.64 19.52
CA ILE A 214 -7.78 -12.82 18.21
C ILE A 214 -8.84 -12.80 17.10
N ASP A 215 -9.96 -13.48 17.28
CA ASP A 215 -11.05 -13.50 16.28
C ASP A 215 -11.64 -12.10 16.08
N HIS A 216 -11.95 -11.39 17.15
CA HIS A 216 -12.44 -10.02 17.10
C HIS A 216 -11.45 -9.09 16.38
N LYS A 217 -10.15 -9.20 16.68
CA LYS A 217 -9.11 -8.43 16.01
C LYS A 217 -9.02 -8.77 14.53
N ASN A 218 -9.14 -10.04 14.17
CA ASN A 218 -9.13 -10.50 12.79
C ASN A 218 -10.34 -9.98 12.00
N GLU A 219 -11.50 -9.83 12.59
CA GLU A 219 -12.65 -9.16 11.97
C GLU A 219 -12.34 -7.70 11.63
N GLN A 220 -11.71 -6.95 12.54
CA GLN A 220 -11.28 -5.58 12.29
C GLN A 220 -10.21 -5.52 11.19
N ARG A 221 -9.24 -6.46 11.20
CA ARG A 221 -8.19 -6.56 10.18
C ARG A 221 -8.76 -6.82 8.78
N ARG A 222 -9.84 -7.60 8.64
CA ARG A 222 -10.53 -7.83 7.36
C ARG A 222 -11.12 -6.55 6.74
N LEU A 223 -11.43 -5.54 7.56
CA LEU A 223 -11.96 -4.26 7.10
C LEU A 223 -10.90 -3.29 6.61
N ASN A 224 -9.65 -3.44 7.03
CA ASN A 224 -8.53 -2.59 6.63
C ASN A 224 -7.84 -3.19 5.39
N PRO A 225 -7.71 -2.44 4.26
CA PRO A 225 -7.11 -2.93 3.02
C PRO A 225 -5.71 -3.51 3.20
N GLN A 226 -4.90 -2.93 4.07
CA GLN A 226 -3.52 -3.33 4.32
C GLN A 226 -3.41 -4.66 5.08
N THR A 227 -4.32 -4.91 6.03
CA THR A 227 -4.27 -6.10 6.90
C THR A 227 -5.26 -7.19 6.51
N SER A 228 -6.18 -6.95 5.58
CA SER A 228 -7.28 -7.86 5.21
C SER A 228 -6.84 -9.27 4.79
N THR A 229 -5.63 -9.43 4.28
CA THR A 229 -5.03 -10.72 3.90
C THR A 229 -3.90 -11.16 4.83
N ARG A 230 -3.69 -10.44 5.94
CA ARG A 230 -2.59 -10.63 6.91
C ARG A 230 -3.18 -10.82 8.31
N LEU A 231 -4.01 -11.85 8.44
CA LEU A 231 -4.67 -12.18 9.69
C LEU A 231 -3.70 -12.82 10.68
N ILE A 232 -3.97 -12.69 11.96
CA ILE A 232 -3.29 -13.43 13.02
C ILE A 232 -3.70 -14.87 12.88
N LYS A 233 -2.74 -15.75 12.60
CA LYS A 233 -2.97 -17.19 12.45
C LYS A 233 -2.86 -17.89 13.79
N LYS A 234 -3.81 -18.75 14.10
CA LYS A 234 -3.80 -19.66 15.24
C LYS A 234 -3.07 -20.94 14.83
N ASP A 235 -1.76 -20.81 14.61
CA ASP A 235 -0.88 -21.91 14.17
C ASP A 235 0.04 -22.39 15.31
N THR A 236 0.81 -23.47 15.07
CA THR A 236 1.76 -24.02 16.02
C THR A 236 2.77 -22.99 16.51
N GLY A 237 3.15 -22.03 15.65
CA GLY A 237 4.04 -20.93 16.02
C GLY A 237 3.45 -20.04 17.11
N LEU A 238 2.15 -19.71 17.03
CA LEU A 238 1.44 -19.00 18.08
C LEU A 238 1.37 -19.81 19.37
N THR A 239 0.96 -21.08 19.29
CA THR A 239 0.84 -21.94 20.47
C THR A 239 2.18 -22.08 21.20
N ASN A 240 3.27 -22.33 20.46
CA ASN A 240 4.61 -22.41 21.03
C ASN A 240 5.06 -21.10 21.68
N PHE A 241 4.72 -19.94 21.05
CA PHE A 241 5.05 -18.65 21.63
C PHE A 241 4.30 -18.42 22.94
N LEU A 242 3.00 -18.69 23.00
CA LEU A 242 2.19 -18.55 24.21
C LEU A 242 2.70 -19.49 25.34
N THR A 243 2.98 -20.74 25.01
CA THR A 243 3.50 -21.72 26.00
C THR A 243 4.81 -21.26 26.63
N ARG A 244 5.74 -20.68 25.85
CA ARG A 244 7.01 -20.12 26.36
C ARG A 244 6.79 -18.96 27.34
N HIS A 245 5.64 -18.28 27.27
CA HIS A 245 5.26 -17.19 28.15
C HIS A 245 4.26 -17.62 29.25
N ASN A 246 4.09 -18.93 29.45
CA ASN A 246 3.12 -19.50 30.39
C ASN A 246 1.67 -19.06 30.14
N LEU A 247 1.30 -18.91 28.85
CA LEU A 247 -0.03 -18.53 28.44
C LEU A 247 -0.66 -19.62 27.55
N THR A 248 -2.01 -19.67 27.55
CA THR A 248 -2.82 -20.49 26.65
C THR A 248 -3.85 -19.64 25.93
N LEU A 249 -4.51 -20.19 24.92
CA LEU A 249 -5.59 -19.51 24.20
C LEU A 249 -6.81 -19.21 25.09
N ASP A 250 -7.01 -19.98 26.15
CA ASP A 250 -8.09 -19.81 27.13
C ASP A 250 -7.80 -18.73 28.18
N TYR A 251 -6.58 -18.17 28.20
CA TYR A 251 -6.23 -17.10 29.13
C TYR A 251 -7.07 -15.86 28.89
N ILE A 252 -7.64 -15.28 29.95
CA ILE A 252 -8.42 -14.04 29.92
C ILE A 252 -7.52 -12.89 30.42
N PRO A 253 -7.02 -12.03 29.51
CA PRO A 253 -6.17 -10.90 29.92
C PRO A 253 -6.99 -9.81 30.61
N GLU A 254 -6.41 -9.20 31.64
CA GLU A 254 -6.97 -8.06 32.34
C GLU A 254 -7.27 -6.91 31.34
N LYS A 255 -8.29 -6.11 31.68
CA LYS A 255 -8.70 -4.95 30.87
C LYS A 255 -7.53 -3.99 30.66
N GLY A 256 -7.24 -3.66 29.40
CA GLY A 256 -6.16 -2.75 29.00
C GLY A 256 -4.78 -3.41 28.90
N LYS A 257 -4.61 -4.66 29.36
CA LYS A 257 -3.34 -5.39 29.25
C LYS A 257 -3.11 -5.83 27.79
N THR A 258 -1.98 -5.42 27.23
CA THR A 258 -1.57 -5.89 25.90
C THR A 258 -0.84 -7.23 26.03
N VAL A 259 -1.28 -8.23 25.28
CA VAL A 259 -0.63 -9.53 25.17
C VAL A 259 -0.07 -9.66 23.76
N TYR A 260 1.25 -9.81 23.67
CA TYR A 260 1.93 -10.11 22.41
C TYR A 260 1.74 -11.59 22.06
N LEU A 261 1.63 -11.85 20.77
CA LEU A 261 1.34 -13.17 20.22
C LEU A 261 2.49 -13.73 19.39
N LYS A 262 3.48 -12.89 19.08
CA LYS A 262 4.71 -13.23 18.34
C LYS A 262 5.83 -12.28 18.77
N GLY A 263 7.10 -12.75 18.67
CA GLY A 263 8.26 -11.92 19.02
C GLY A 263 8.63 -10.90 17.95
N GLN A 264 8.38 -11.20 16.66
CA GLN A 264 8.80 -10.34 15.55
C GLN A 264 7.74 -9.29 15.19
N SER A 265 8.18 -8.03 14.98
CA SER A 265 7.33 -6.90 14.58
C SER A 265 7.00 -6.91 13.09
N ASN A 266 6.46 -8.02 12.58
CA ASN A 266 6.16 -8.18 11.18
C ASN A 266 4.65 -8.03 10.88
N ILE A 267 4.28 -7.02 10.07
CA ILE A 267 2.89 -6.79 9.65
C ILE A 267 2.32 -7.99 8.89
N SER A 268 3.15 -8.71 8.12
CA SER A 268 2.71 -9.88 7.34
C SER A 268 2.26 -11.06 8.20
N SER A 269 2.74 -11.14 9.43
CA SER A 269 2.42 -12.19 10.41
C SER A 269 1.38 -11.78 11.46
N GLY A 270 0.68 -10.68 11.24
CA GLY A 270 -0.38 -10.22 12.13
C GLY A 270 -0.05 -8.98 12.97
N GLY A 271 1.15 -8.40 12.80
CA GLY A 271 1.55 -7.18 13.48
C GLY A 271 0.74 -5.95 13.06
N ASP A 272 0.81 -4.88 13.84
CA ASP A 272 0.09 -3.64 13.60
C ASP A 272 1.02 -2.53 13.13
N SER A 273 0.46 -1.60 12.35
CA SER A 273 1.10 -0.35 11.92
C SER A 273 0.50 0.82 12.71
N VAL A 274 1.35 1.59 13.36
CA VAL A 274 0.96 2.77 14.15
C VAL A 274 1.63 3.98 13.52
N ASP A 275 0.84 4.98 13.08
CA ASP A 275 1.42 6.23 12.58
C ASP A 275 2.12 6.96 13.74
N THR A 276 3.38 7.30 13.54
CA THR A 276 4.23 8.01 14.50
C THR A 276 4.94 9.22 13.85
N THR A 277 4.43 9.68 12.70
CA THR A 277 5.07 10.72 11.88
C THR A 277 5.28 12.02 12.65
N ASP A 278 4.25 12.45 13.39
CA ASP A 278 4.29 13.70 14.14
C ASP A 278 5.11 13.58 15.43
N GLU A 279 5.24 12.37 15.97
CA GLU A 279 5.90 12.05 17.25
C GLU A 279 7.41 11.79 17.10
N LEU A 280 7.86 11.47 15.88
CA LEU A 280 9.26 11.14 15.61
C LEU A 280 10.16 12.36 15.84
N SER A 281 11.22 12.20 16.61
CA SER A 281 12.16 13.28 16.94
C SER A 281 12.86 13.81 15.68
N HIS A 282 13.35 15.05 15.76
CA HIS A 282 14.09 15.70 14.68
C HIS A 282 15.35 14.91 14.30
N ASP A 283 16.08 14.37 15.28
CA ASP A 283 17.34 13.65 15.05
C ASP A 283 17.10 12.30 14.35
N VAL A 284 16.03 11.59 14.70
CA VAL A 284 15.63 10.37 13.98
C VAL A 284 15.24 10.69 12.53
N LYS A 285 14.46 11.75 12.30
CA LYS A 285 14.12 12.21 10.94
C LYS A 285 15.37 12.59 10.14
N LYS A 286 16.29 13.34 10.74
CA LYS A 286 17.57 13.74 10.14
C LYS A 286 18.41 12.53 9.73
N THR A 287 18.53 11.52 10.61
CA THR A 287 19.26 10.28 10.32
C THR A 287 18.65 9.53 9.13
N ALA A 288 17.32 9.42 9.05
CA ALA A 288 16.64 8.79 7.93
C ALA A 288 16.85 9.56 6.61
N ILE A 289 16.77 10.89 6.63
CA ILE A 289 17.04 11.75 5.47
C ILE A 289 18.47 11.57 4.99
N GLN A 290 19.43 11.61 5.91
CA GLN A 290 20.84 11.43 5.57
C GLN A 290 21.08 10.06 4.93
N ALA A 291 20.49 8.99 5.46
CA ALA A 291 20.60 7.65 4.89
C ALA A 291 20.15 7.58 3.41
N VAL A 292 19.11 8.31 3.04
CA VAL A 292 18.62 8.36 1.64
C VAL A 292 19.57 9.19 0.78
N LYS A 293 20.09 10.31 1.28
CA LYS A 293 21.00 11.20 0.56
C LYS A 293 22.34 10.55 0.21
N GLU A 294 22.83 9.68 1.08
CA GLU A 294 24.14 9.03 0.90
C GLU A 294 24.11 7.92 -0.17
N ILE A 295 22.94 7.49 -0.61
CA ILE A 295 22.82 6.53 -1.71
C ILE A 295 22.68 7.31 -3.03
N PRO A 296 23.68 7.25 -3.94
CA PRO A 296 23.65 8.01 -5.19
C PRO A 296 22.43 7.70 -6.06
N GLY A 297 21.70 8.74 -6.45
CA GLY A 297 20.49 8.59 -7.28
C GLY A 297 19.25 8.09 -6.55
N LEU A 298 19.26 8.00 -5.21
CA LEU A 298 18.12 7.65 -4.39
C LEU A 298 17.40 8.92 -3.92
N ASN A 299 16.39 9.35 -4.64
CA ASN A 299 15.67 10.59 -4.35
C ASN A 299 14.51 10.41 -3.39
N HIS A 300 13.99 9.19 -3.27
CA HIS A 300 13.00 8.81 -2.25
C HIS A 300 13.07 7.31 -1.96
N ALA A 301 12.77 6.95 -0.74
CA ALA A 301 12.78 5.56 -0.29
C ALA A 301 12.00 5.37 1.01
N GLY A 302 11.64 4.12 1.31
CA GLY A 302 11.33 3.67 2.66
C GLY A 302 12.61 3.25 3.38
N VAL A 303 12.82 3.75 4.57
CA VAL A 303 13.96 3.44 5.44
C VAL A 303 13.43 2.67 6.65
N ASP A 304 13.96 1.48 6.88
CA ASP A 304 13.69 0.71 8.08
C ASP A 304 14.78 0.99 9.10
N LEU A 305 14.38 1.34 10.29
CA LEU A 305 15.30 1.69 11.37
C LEU A 305 14.80 1.20 12.73
N ILE A 306 15.73 0.98 13.64
CA ILE A 306 15.43 0.76 15.06
C ILE A 306 15.69 2.07 15.79
N VAL A 307 14.66 2.52 16.52
CA VAL A 307 14.73 3.74 17.34
C VAL A 307 14.85 3.34 18.81
N ASN A 308 15.92 3.80 19.46
CA ASN A 308 16.13 3.65 20.88
C ASN A 308 16.30 5.05 21.49
N ASN A 309 15.26 5.54 22.15
CA ASN A 309 15.14 6.93 22.59
C ASN A 309 15.28 7.88 21.39
N GLU A 310 16.34 8.70 21.34
CA GLU A 310 16.63 9.63 20.24
C GLU A 310 17.62 9.07 19.21
N ASN A 311 18.18 7.90 19.45
CA ASN A 311 19.11 7.25 18.51
C ASN A 311 18.36 6.41 17.48
N ALA A 312 18.77 6.51 16.23
CA ALA A 312 18.23 5.70 15.14
C ALA A 312 19.36 4.92 14.46
N TYR A 313 19.13 3.63 14.24
CA TYR A 313 20.04 2.74 13.52
C TYR A 313 19.39 2.25 12.24
N ILE A 314 19.98 2.54 11.10
CA ILE A 314 19.43 2.14 9.80
C ILE A 314 19.65 0.64 9.59
N ILE A 315 18.56 -0.09 9.33
CA ILE A 315 18.55 -1.54 9.12
C ILE A 315 18.48 -1.90 7.65
N GLU A 316 17.64 -1.18 6.88
CA GLU A 316 17.40 -1.44 5.45
C GLU A 316 16.89 -0.19 4.75
N ILE A 317 17.27 -0.04 3.46
CA ILE A 317 16.78 1.02 2.59
C ILE A 317 16.05 0.38 1.41
N ASN A 318 14.82 0.84 1.15
CA ASN A 318 13.92 0.26 0.16
C ASN A 318 13.51 1.29 -0.90
N SER A 319 14.08 1.22 -2.10
CA SER A 319 13.76 2.11 -3.22
C SER A 319 12.33 1.96 -3.76
N THR A 320 11.68 0.83 -3.47
CA THR A 320 10.31 0.51 -3.93
C THR A 320 9.41 0.19 -2.73
N ALA A 321 9.56 0.95 -1.65
CA ALA A 321 8.82 0.71 -0.42
C ALA A 321 7.31 0.85 -0.59
N GLY A 322 6.53 -0.04 0.04
CA GLY A 322 5.07 0.07 0.07
C GLY A 322 4.60 1.25 0.92
N ILE A 323 3.67 2.03 0.39
CA ILE A 323 3.07 3.19 1.06
C ILE A 323 1.71 2.87 1.70
N SER A 324 1.15 1.72 1.41
CA SER A 324 -0.16 1.32 1.93
C SER A 324 -0.21 1.20 3.45
N LEU A 325 0.93 0.95 4.12
CA LEU A 325 1.06 0.98 5.59
C LEU A 325 0.74 2.37 6.17
N HIS A 326 1.23 3.41 5.50
CA HIS A 326 1.02 4.80 5.90
C HIS A 326 -0.40 5.30 5.55
N THR A 327 -0.95 4.80 4.44
CA THR A 327 -2.30 5.15 4.00
C THR A 327 -3.40 4.49 4.85
N PHE A 328 -3.13 3.27 5.34
CA PHE A 328 -4.06 2.47 6.15
C PHE A 328 -3.42 1.99 7.45
N PRO A 329 -2.93 2.89 8.31
CA PRO A 329 -2.41 2.47 9.60
C PRO A 329 -3.52 1.80 10.42
N VAL A 330 -3.14 0.88 11.32
CA VAL A 330 -4.09 0.28 12.27
C VAL A 330 -4.48 1.31 13.33
N HIS A 331 -3.51 2.13 13.75
CA HIS A 331 -3.69 3.23 14.69
C HIS A 331 -3.03 4.52 14.17
N GLY A 332 -3.56 5.66 14.55
CA GLY A 332 -3.03 6.98 14.19
C GLY A 332 -3.65 7.56 12.91
N LYS A 333 -2.96 8.51 12.28
CA LYS A 333 -3.45 9.30 11.15
C LYS A 333 -3.06 8.65 9.81
N PRO A 334 -3.97 8.47 8.85
CA PRO A 334 -3.61 8.12 7.47
C PRO A 334 -2.75 9.21 6.83
N ARG A 335 -1.66 8.80 6.12
CA ARG A 335 -0.78 9.69 5.37
C ARG A 335 -0.93 9.43 3.87
N ASN A 336 -0.98 10.51 3.08
CA ASN A 336 -1.09 10.43 1.62
C ASN A 336 0.29 10.53 0.95
N ILE A 337 1.15 9.54 1.17
CA ILE A 337 2.50 9.51 0.58
C ILE A 337 2.45 9.57 -0.95
N ALA A 338 1.38 9.06 -1.59
CA ALA A 338 1.20 9.16 -3.03
C ALA A 338 1.14 10.63 -3.51
N LYS A 339 0.50 11.51 -2.72
CA LYS A 339 0.47 12.96 -2.97
C LYS A 339 1.88 13.55 -2.97
N ASP A 340 2.68 13.20 -1.98
CA ASP A 340 4.04 13.73 -1.83
C ASP A 340 4.96 13.21 -2.95
N ILE A 341 4.81 11.95 -3.37
CA ILE A 341 5.50 11.40 -4.54
C ILE A 341 5.13 12.21 -5.79
N ILE A 342 3.84 12.46 -6.06
CA ILE A 342 3.43 13.21 -7.25
C ILE A 342 3.86 14.67 -7.15
N ASP A 343 3.85 15.29 -5.97
CA ASP A 343 4.39 16.64 -5.76
C ASP A 343 5.88 16.73 -6.15
N TYR A 344 6.63 15.65 -5.92
CA TYR A 344 8.05 15.58 -6.29
C TYR A 344 8.26 15.37 -7.80
N TYR A 345 7.45 14.55 -8.46
CA TYR A 345 7.59 14.25 -9.89
C TYR A 345 6.96 15.34 -10.79
N PHE A 346 5.83 15.90 -10.36
CA PHE A 346 5.05 16.90 -11.10
C PHE A 346 4.67 18.08 -10.18
N PRO A 347 5.67 18.88 -9.74
CA PRO A 347 5.43 19.99 -8.79
C PRO A 347 4.43 21.03 -9.32
N GLU A 348 4.32 21.18 -10.64
CA GLU A 348 3.37 22.07 -11.32
C GLU A 348 1.90 21.66 -11.13
N THR A 349 1.65 20.45 -10.64
CA THR A 349 0.30 19.93 -10.37
C THR A 349 -0.09 19.98 -8.89
N LYS A 350 0.77 20.54 -8.04
CA LYS A 350 0.52 20.62 -6.60
C LYS A 350 -0.80 21.34 -6.31
N GLY A 351 -1.66 20.72 -5.49
CA GLY A 351 -2.99 21.24 -5.14
C GLY A 351 -4.11 20.95 -6.15
N LYS A 352 -3.80 20.52 -7.38
CA LYS A 352 -4.83 20.32 -8.43
C LYS A 352 -5.78 19.13 -8.14
N GLY A 353 -5.36 18.12 -7.40
CA GLY A 353 -6.16 16.91 -7.13
C GLY A 353 -7.05 16.98 -5.89
N ASP A 354 -6.92 18.01 -5.06
CA ASP A 354 -7.55 18.06 -3.73
C ASP A 354 -9.09 18.00 -3.79
N ASN A 355 -9.71 18.56 -4.81
CA ASN A 355 -11.16 18.57 -5.02
C ASN A 355 -11.68 17.37 -5.85
N SER A 356 -10.81 16.51 -6.37
CA SER A 356 -11.16 15.38 -7.24
C SER A 356 -11.28 14.04 -6.49
N THR A 357 -11.45 14.05 -5.19
CA THR A 357 -11.41 12.83 -4.34
C THR A 357 -12.56 11.84 -4.61
N LYS A 358 -13.62 12.28 -5.27
CA LYS A 358 -14.79 11.42 -5.57
C LYS A 358 -14.62 10.58 -6.84
N ILE A 359 -13.72 10.94 -7.77
CA ILE A 359 -13.53 10.21 -9.03
C ILE A 359 -12.46 9.13 -8.90
N TYR A 360 -12.64 8.02 -9.61
CA TYR A 360 -11.66 6.93 -9.70
C TYR A 360 -11.83 6.14 -10.99
N PHE A 361 -10.79 5.39 -11.38
CA PHE A 361 -10.83 4.44 -12.51
C PHE A 361 -10.93 2.98 -12.02
N ASP A 362 -11.38 2.07 -12.90
CA ASP A 362 -11.54 0.65 -12.58
C ASP A 362 -10.22 -0.11 -12.70
N TYR A 363 -9.38 0.00 -11.67
CA TYR A 363 -8.08 -0.66 -11.67
C TYR A 363 -8.18 -2.20 -11.72
N LYS A 364 -9.22 -2.79 -11.13
CA LYS A 364 -9.45 -4.23 -11.20
C LYS A 364 -9.60 -4.69 -12.66
N ASN A 365 -10.40 -3.98 -13.45
CA ASN A 365 -10.60 -4.31 -14.87
C ASN A 365 -9.30 -4.11 -15.68
N ILE A 366 -8.52 -3.06 -15.38
CA ILE A 366 -7.20 -2.85 -15.96
C ILE A 366 -6.29 -4.06 -15.70
N LEU A 367 -6.22 -4.52 -14.45
CA LEU A 367 -5.43 -5.69 -14.07
C LEU A 367 -5.88 -6.96 -14.81
N GLU A 368 -7.19 -7.18 -14.95
CA GLU A 368 -7.73 -8.35 -15.67
C GLU A 368 -7.35 -8.33 -17.15
N LEU A 369 -7.45 -7.20 -17.82
CA LEU A 369 -7.08 -7.03 -19.23
C LEU A 369 -5.58 -7.24 -19.46
N LEU A 370 -4.72 -6.68 -18.63
CA LEU A 370 -3.29 -6.87 -18.71
C LEU A 370 -2.88 -8.31 -18.40
N ARG A 371 -3.43 -8.92 -17.33
CA ARG A 371 -3.11 -10.30 -16.92
C ARG A 371 -3.55 -11.34 -17.93
N SER A 372 -4.63 -11.10 -18.66
CA SER A 372 -5.06 -11.98 -19.76
C SER A 372 -4.21 -11.81 -21.01
N ASN A 373 -3.25 -10.88 -21.01
CA ASN A 373 -2.42 -10.52 -22.19
C ASN A 373 -3.24 -10.11 -23.43
N SER A 374 -4.50 -9.72 -23.22
CA SER A 374 -5.37 -9.22 -24.31
C SER A 374 -4.99 -7.82 -24.78
N VAL A 375 -4.25 -7.09 -23.94
CA VAL A 375 -3.70 -5.76 -24.25
C VAL A 375 -2.25 -5.67 -23.77
N LYS A 376 -1.40 -4.95 -24.52
CA LYS A 376 0.01 -4.70 -24.14
C LYS A 376 0.17 -3.42 -23.33
N GLN A 377 -0.70 -2.46 -23.57
CA GLN A 377 -0.80 -1.22 -22.83
C GLN A 377 -2.27 -0.78 -22.77
N LEU A 378 -2.60 0.03 -21.77
CA LEU A 378 -3.94 0.57 -21.59
C LEU A 378 -3.83 1.99 -21.09
N GLU A 379 -4.44 2.93 -21.84
CA GLU A 379 -4.60 4.31 -21.45
C GLU A 379 -5.94 4.51 -20.74
N VAL A 380 -5.91 5.19 -19.61
CA VAL A 380 -7.10 5.53 -18.85
C VAL A 380 -7.64 6.85 -19.36
N SER A 381 -8.95 6.95 -19.61
CA SER A 381 -9.59 8.22 -19.96
C SER A 381 -9.25 9.30 -18.93
N ASP A 382 -9.05 10.53 -19.38
CA ASP A 382 -8.66 11.64 -18.52
C ASP A 382 -9.62 11.87 -17.36
N ALA A 383 -9.06 12.24 -16.22
CA ALA A 383 -9.85 12.63 -15.08
C ALA A 383 -10.49 14.00 -15.30
N PRO A 384 -11.76 14.19 -14.96
CA PRO A 384 -12.30 15.54 -14.85
C PRO A 384 -11.60 16.27 -13.69
N VAL A 385 -10.86 17.32 -14.00
CA VAL A 385 -10.13 18.12 -13.01
C VAL A 385 -11.06 19.18 -12.41
N GLY A 386 -11.32 19.09 -11.10
CA GLY A 386 -12.20 20.00 -10.40
C GLY A 386 -13.19 19.28 -9.46
N GLU A 387 -14.02 20.06 -8.80
CA GLU A 387 -15.05 19.52 -7.93
C GLU A 387 -16.18 18.90 -8.74
N LEU A 388 -16.41 17.59 -8.54
CA LEU A 388 -17.49 16.89 -9.18
C LEU A 388 -18.84 17.22 -8.55
N TYR A 389 -19.74 17.74 -9.38
CA TYR A 389 -21.16 17.83 -9.06
C TYR A 389 -21.86 16.58 -9.58
N ALA A 390 -22.70 15.95 -8.75
CA ALA A 390 -23.35 14.71 -9.11
C ALA A 390 -24.81 14.65 -8.64
N LYS A 391 -25.67 14.06 -9.46
CA LYS A 391 -27.08 13.77 -9.14
C LYS A 391 -27.43 12.32 -9.40
N ARG A 392 -28.41 11.86 -8.64
CA ARG A 392 -29.11 10.60 -8.85
C ARG A 392 -30.52 10.88 -9.30
N TYR A 393 -30.88 10.40 -10.47
CA TYR A 393 -32.23 10.41 -11.01
C TYR A 393 -32.89 9.04 -10.79
N VAL A 394 -34.16 9.02 -10.38
CA VAL A 394 -34.98 7.82 -10.24
C VAL A 394 -36.18 7.97 -11.17
N ILE A 395 -36.17 7.17 -12.22
CA ILE A 395 -37.09 7.26 -13.35
C ILE A 395 -38.21 6.22 -13.17
N SER A 396 -39.46 6.65 -13.28
CA SER A 396 -40.67 5.84 -13.22
C SER A 396 -41.37 5.82 -14.57
N GLY A 397 -42.18 4.79 -14.84
CA GLY A 397 -42.87 4.59 -16.08
C GLY A 397 -42.48 3.27 -16.75
N LYS A 398 -42.81 3.10 -18.02
CA LYS A 398 -42.39 1.95 -18.85
C LYS A 398 -40.96 2.18 -19.33
N VAL A 399 -39.98 1.95 -18.44
CA VAL A 399 -38.55 2.27 -18.64
C VAL A 399 -37.63 1.03 -18.57
N GLN A 400 -38.18 -0.13 -18.31
CA GLN A 400 -37.45 -1.40 -18.36
C GLN A 400 -37.85 -2.22 -19.58
N LYS A 401 -36.89 -3.02 -20.12
CA LYS A 401 -37.04 -3.85 -21.32
C LYS A 401 -37.35 -3.11 -22.64
N VAL A 402 -37.22 -1.79 -22.65
CA VAL A 402 -37.46 -0.89 -23.78
C VAL A 402 -36.16 -0.21 -24.33
N GLY A 403 -34.99 -0.71 -23.95
CA GLY A 403 -33.69 -0.12 -24.40
C GLY A 403 -33.24 1.09 -23.59
N TYR A 404 -33.98 1.56 -22.59
CA TYR A 404 -33.76 2.80 -21.84
C TYR A 404 -32.35 2.93 -21.29
N ARG A 405 -31.77 1.92 -20.62
CA ARG A 405 -30.42 1.98 -20.05
C ARG A 405 -29.32 2.10 -21.12
N ARG A 406 -29.47 1.48 -22.29
CA ARG A 406 -28.52 1.62 -23.42
C ARG A 406 -28.57 3.03 -23.99
N TRP A 407 -29.78 3.58 -24.14
CA TRP A 407 -30.00 4.94 -24.60
C TRP A 407 -29.40 5.96 -23.63
N ILE A 408 -29.69 5.86 -22.32
CA ILE A 408 -29.10 6.70 -21.28
C ILE A 408 -27.56 6.65 -21.32
N ARG A 409 -26.98 5.46 -21.47
CA ARG A 409 -25.50 5.34 -21.56
C ARG A 409 -24.96 6.11 -22.77
N LYS A 410 -25.59 5.99 -23.92
CA LYS A 410 -25.20 6.71 -25.14
C LYS A 410 -25.24 8.22 -24.88
N GLN A 411 -26.37 8.73 -24.40
CA GLN A 411 -26.55 10.13 -24.09
C GLN A 411 -25.55 10.67 -23.05
N ALA A 412 -25.27 9.89 -22.00
CA ALA A 412 -24.31 10.30 -20.99
C ALA A 412 -22.88 10.40 -21.54
N ILE A 413 -22.46 9.45 -22.38
CA ILE A 413 -21.14 9.46 -23.02
C ILE A 413 -21.02 10.65 -23.99
N GLU A 414 -22.02 10.90 -24.83
CA GLU A 414 -22.06 12.02 -25.77
C GLU A 414 -21.99 13.40 -25.08
N ASN A 415 -22.50 13.50 -23.86
CA ASN A 415 -22.46 14.72 -23.05
C ASN A 415 -21.23 14.78 -22.10
N GLY A 416 -20.29 13.84 -22.18
CA GLY A 416 -19.10 13.79 -21.32
C GLY A 416 -19.41 13.55 -19.85
N LEU A 417 -20.53 12.89 -19.52
CA LEU A 417 -20.95 12.60 -18.17
C LEU A 417 -20.39 11.25 -17.68
N HIS A 418 -20.01 11.20 -16.42
CA HIS A 418 -19.56 9.99 -15.74
C HIS A 418 -20.64 9.42 -14.85
N GLY A 419 -20.63 8.09 -14.65
CA GLY A 419 -21.57 7.48 -13.73
C GLY A 419 -22.12 6.11 -14.15
N TYR A 420 -23.39 5.88 -13.86
CA TYR A 420 -24.01 4.59 -14.21
C TYR A 420 -25.52 4.64 -14.25
N THR A 421 -26.10 3.65 -14.93
CA THR A 421 -27.55 3.34 -14.85
C THR A 421 -27.79 1.90 -14.43
N ARG A 422 -28.91 1.64 -13.73
CA ARG A 422 -29.35 0.29 -13.35
C ARG A 422 -30.86 0.20 -13.17
N ASN A 423 -31.38 -1.01 -13.38
CA ASN A 423 -32.76 -1.32 -13.02
C ASN A 423 -32.92 -1.48 -11.50
N LEU A 424 -34.08 -1.10 -10.99
CA LEU A 424 -34.56 -1.43 -9.65
C LEU A 424 -35.63 -2.54 -9.71
N ASN A 425 -35.82 -3.27 -8.59
CA ASN A 425 -36.77 -4.36 -8.49
C ASN A 425 -38.23 -3.90 -8.63
N ASN A 426 -38.53 -2.63 -8.38
CA ASN A 426 -39.86 -2.02 -8.44
C ASN A 426 -40.18 -1.40 -9.81
N GLY A 427 -39.54 -1.87 -10.89
CA GLY A 427 -39.81 -1.39 -12.25
C GLY A 427 -39.13 -0.10 -12.65
N LYS A 428 -38.56 0.64 -11.67
CA LYS A 428 -37.88 1.93 -11.93
C LYS A 428 -36.44 1.74 -12.43
N VAL A 429 -35.88 2.83 -13.00
CA VAL A 429 -34.48 2.91 -13.38
C VAL A 429 -33.80 3.98 -12.52
N VAL A 430 -32.57 3.71 -12.08
CA VAL A 430 -31.69 4.71 -11.47
C VAL A 430 -30.64 5.11 -12.48
N VAL A 431 -30.40 6.41 -12.59
CA VAL A 431 -29.31 7.02 -13.33
C VAL A 431 -28.52 7.92 -12.38
N VAL A 432 -27.23 7.70 -12.28
CA VAL A 432 -26.31 8.58 -11.54
C VAL A 432 -25.39 9.22 -12.57
N VAL A 433 -25.32 10.54 -12.57
CA VAL A 433 -24.47 11.34 -13.48
C VAL A 433 -23.62 12.31 -12.69
N ALA A 434 -22.42 12.55 -13.17
CA ALA A 434 -21.48 13.51 -12.61
C ALA A 434 -20.66 14.20 -13.69
N ALA A 435 -20.37 15.46 -13.48
CA ALA A 435 -19.42 16.27 -14.24
C ALA A 435 -18.91 17.42 -13.36
N VAL A 436 -17.90 18.15 -13.82
CA VAL A 436 -17.46 19.40 -13.19
C VAL A 436 -18.48 20.51 -13.44
N GLU A 437 -19.06 20.52 -14.66
CA GLU A 437 -20.08 21.48 -15.07
C GLU A 437 -21.46 21.09 -14.53
N LYS A 438 -21.93 21.85 -13.52
CA LYS A 438 -23.23 21.64 -12.87
C LYS A 438 -24.40 21.60 -13.84
N ASP A 439 -24.37 22.46 -14.86
CA ASP A 439 -25.45 22.57 -15.84
C ASP A 439 -25.61 21.32 -16.70
N LYS A 440 -24.53 20.68 -17.11
CA LYS A 440 -24.60 19.40 -17.81
C LYS A 440 -25.33 18.33 -16.98
N VAL A 441 -25.02 18.28 -15.67
CA VAL A 441 -25.67 17.34 -14.76
C VAL A 441 -27.14 17.70 -14.56
N ASN A 442 -27.48 18.97 -14.37
CA ASN A 442 -28.87 19.42 -14.17
C ASN A 442 -29.72 19.22 -15.42
N ASN A 443 -29.22 19.58 -16.59
CA ASN A 443 -29.92 19.47 -17.87
C ASN A 443 -30.17 18.02 -18.27
N PHE A 444 -29.35 17.08 -17.78
CA PHE A 444 -29.56 15.64 -18.04
C PHE A 444 -30.87 15.10 -17.48
N LYS A 445 -31.54 15.83 -16.59
CA LYS A 445 -32.91 15.51 -16.16
C LYS A 445 -33.90 15.51 -17.32
N ARG A 446 -33.78 16.46 -18.24
CA ARG A 446 -34.59 16.54 -19.45
C ARG A 446 -34.36 15.29 -20.33
N THR A 447 -33.12 14.94 -20.56
CA THR A 447 -32.75 13.69 -21.25
C THR A 447 -33.36 12.46 -20.59
N CYS A 448 -33.38 12.38 -19.25
CA CYS A 448 -34.07 11.29 -18.57
C CYS A 448 -35.57 11.24 -18.81
N TYR A 449 -36.25 12.38 -19.07
CA TYR A 449 -37.68 12.41 -19.42
C TYR A 449 -37.92 12.01 -20.88
N GLU A 450 -37.07 12.41 -21.80
CA GLU A 450 -37.23 12.11 -23.23
C GLU A 450 -37.22 10.61 -23.49
N GLY A 451 -36.20 9.89 -23.02
CA GLY A 451 -36.07 8.44 -23.19
C GLY A 451 -36.01 8.01 -24.67
N PRO A 452 -35.85 6.72 -24.96
CA PRO A 452 -36.02 6.16 -26.30
C PRO A 452 -37.50 6.03 -26.66
N GLU A 453 -37.81 5.99 -27.96
CA GLU A 453 -39.17 5.94 -28.54
C GLU A 453 -40.14 4.95 -27.85
N ARG A 454 -39.64 3.77 -27.41
CA ARG A 454 -40.46 2.75 -26.76
C ARG A 454 -40.66 2.96 -25.24
N ALA A 455 -40.08 4.03 -24.69
CA ALA A 455 -40.19 4.36 -23.27
C ALA A 455 -41.33 5.35 -23.02
N GLU A 456 -42.03 5.16 -21.92
CA GLU A 456 -43.05 6.08 -21.43
C GLU A 456 -42.64 6.51 -20.02
N VAL A 457 -42.01 7.69 -19.91
CA VAL A 457 -41.54 8.21 -18.62
C VAL A 457 -42.65 9.01 -17.96
N THR A 458 -43.07 8.58 -16.79
CA THR A 458 -44.13 9.24 -16.03
C THR A 458 -43.59 10.22 -14.99
N ASN A 459 -42.39 9.95 -14.43
CA ASN A 459 -41.80 10.84 -13.44
C ASN A 459 -40.28 10.63 -13.34
N VAL A 460 -39.54 11.74 -13.07
CA VAL A 460 -38.11 11.75 -12.77
C VAL A 460 -37.86 12.50 -11.46
N LYS A 461 -37.59 11.74 -10.37
CA LYS A 461 -37.18 12.31 -9.09
C LYS A 461 -35.68 12.48 -9.05
N GLU A 462 -35.21 13.60 -8.53
CA GLU A 462 -33.78 13.91 -8.42
C GLU A 462 -33.33 14.00 -6.96
N TYR A 463 -32.06 13.63 -6.73
CA TYR A 463 -31.39 13.69 -5.43
C TYR A 463 -29.92 14.07 -5.67
N LEU A 464 -29.32 14.80 -4.74
CA LEU A 464 -27.88 14.99 -4.74
C LEU A 464 -27.17 13.64 -4.52
N TRP A 465 -25.99 13.49 -5.12
CA TRP A 465 -25.17 12.30 -5.00
C TRP A 465 -23.79 12.65 -4.47
N ASP A 466 -23.43 12.13 -3.30
CA ASP A 466 -22.20 12.43 -2.56
C ASP A 466 -21.16 11.28 -2.58
N LYS A 467 -21.50 10.14 -3.22
CA LYS A 467 -20.65 8.96 -3.26
C LYS A 467 -19.72 8.99 -4.47
N GLN A 468 -18.71 8.12 -4.41
CA GLN A 468 -17.70 7.98 -5.45
C GLN A 468 -18.30 7.62 -6.81
N ILE A 469 -17.68 8.15 -7.86
CA ILE A 469 -18.04 7.98 -9.27
C ILE A 469 -16.86 7.35 -9.99
N ARG A 470 -17.12 6.27 -10.73
CA ARG A 470 -16.14 5.70 -11.64
C ARG A 470 -16.15 6.50 -12.94
N VAL A 471 -14.97 6.83 -13.49
CA VAL A 471 -14.83 7.49 -14.79
C VAL A 471 -15.51 6.66 -15.90
N GLY A 472 -16.07 7.34 -16.89
CA GLY A 472 -16.91 6.72 -17.92
C GLY A 472 -18.35 6.47 -17.44
N PHE A 473 -19.14 5.81 -18.27
CA PHE A 473 -20.56 5.54 -17.96
C PHE A 473 -20.92 4.07 -18.18
N GLU A 474 -21.42 3.40 -17.16
CA GLU A 474 -21.68 1.97 -17.17
C GLU A 474 -23.16 1.59 -16.96
N ILE A 475 -23.51 0.40 -17.44
CA ILE A 475 -24.79 -0.25 -17.11
C ILE A 475 -24.54 -1.30 -16.03
N ARG A 476 -24.97 -1.02 -14.80
CA ARG A 476 -24.81 -1.96 -13.68
C ARG A 476 -25.89 -3.03 -13.66
N LYS A 477 -25.48 -4.23 -13.26
CA LYS A 477 -26.45 -5.32 -13.00
C LYS A 477 -27.34 -4.95 -11.81
N GLN A 478 -28.58 -5.42 -11.85
CA GLN A 478 -29.51 -5.32 -10.73
C GLN A 478 -28.95 -6.08 -9.53
N LYS A 479 -28.94 -5.48 -8.34
CA LYS A 479 -28.59 -6.23 -7.12
C LYS A 479 -29.69 -7.26 -6.84
N LYS A 480 -29.35 -8.54 -6.85
CA LYS A 480 -30.25 -9.56 -6.28
C LYS A 480 -30.38 -9.24 -4.78
N LYS A 481 -31.60 -9.16 -4.28
CA LYS A 481 -31.84 -9.31 -2.84
C LYS A 481 -31.51 -10.76 -2.50
N PHE A 482 -30.53 -10.98 -1.65
CA PHE A 482 -30.42 -12.22 -0.88
C PHE A 482 -31.38 -12.12 0.30
#